data_68f9ea26818b98919e08e8f0f152b168
#
_entry.id   68f9ea26818b98919e08e8f0f152b168
#
_cell.length_a   1.000
_cell.length_b   1.000
_cell.length_c   1.000
_cell.angle_alpha   90.00
_cell.angle_beta   90.00
_cell.angle_gamma   90.00
#
_symmetry.space_group_name_H-M   'P 1'
#
loop_
_entity.id
_entity.type
_entity.pdbx_description
1 polymer ?
#
loop_
_entity_poly.entity_id
_entity_poly.type
_entity_poly.pdbx_seq_one_letter_code
_entity_poly.pdbx_strand_id
1 'polypeptide(L)'
;MARVAFILDELFEDSEFQVPYDRVRDAGHEAVIVGLETAKKVTGKQGAPVTIERGIDQVGAGEFDALVIPGGYSPDKIRTSPGMVALTRDMHQALKPVAAICHAGWMLAEADIIRGKTVTSYHSIKTDLRNAGADWVDQELVEAVSDAGGIIITSRHPGDLPAFCDALLRQLK
;
A
#
# COMPACT_ATOMS: atom_id res chain seq x y z
N MET A 1 -18.96 -4.77 -5.55
CA MET A 1 -17.69 -4.74 -6.34
C MET A 1 -16.91 -3.51 -5.88
N ALA A 2 -15.81 -3.74 -5.17
CA ALA A 2 -14.95 -2.68 -4.66
C ALA A 2 -13.94 -2.22 -5.72
N ARG A 3 -13.45 -0.99 -5.60
CA ARG A 3 -12.42 -0.40 -6.44
C ARG A 3 -11.16 -0.14 -5.63
N VAL A 4 -10.05 -0.79 -5.97
CA VAL A 4 -8.82 -0.80 -5.20
C VAL A 4 -7.71 -0.05 -5.94
N ALA A 5 -7.13 0.96 -5.31
CA ALA A 5 -5.96 1.67 -5.86
C ALA A 5 -4.68 0.91 -5.51
N PHE A 6 -3.82 0.72 -6.49
CA PHE A 6 -2.44 0.23 -6.32
C PHE A 6 -1.51 1.39 -6.66
N ILE A 7 -0.87 1.98 -5.65
CA ILE A 7 0.04 3.10 -5.87
C ILE A 7 1.49 2.62 -5.96
N LEU A 8 2.14 2.96 -7.05
CA LEU A 8 3.52 2.57 -7.31
C LEU A 8 4.20 3.47 -8.32
N ASP A 9 5.51 3.37 -8.41
CA ASP A 9 6.34 3.88 -9.50
C ASP A 9 7.50 2.91 -9.74
N GLU A 10 8.57 3.33 -10.41
CA GLU A 10 9.73 2.50 -10.76
C GLU A 10 10.26 1.66 -9.59
N LEU A 11 10.71 0.46 -9.90
CA LEU A 11 11.41 -0.47 -9.02
C LEU A 11 10.56 -0.96 -7.84
N PHE A 12 9.25 -1.11 -8.06
CA PHE A 12 8.39 -1.84 -7.13
C PHE A 12 8.82 -3.32 -7.05
N GLU A 13 8.55 -3.99 -5.95
CA GLU A 13 8.75 -5.44 -5.86
C GLU A 13 7.65 -6.15 -6.64
N ASP A 14 8.02 -6.87 -7.70
CA ASP A 14 7.12 -7.42 -8.71
C ASP A 14 6.01 -8.28 -8.09
N SER A 15 6.34 -9.22 -7.21
CA SER A 15 5.36 -10.10 -6.58
C SER A 15 4.42 -9.37 -5.63
N GLU A 16 4.92 -8.33 -4.95
CA GLU A 16 4.13 -7.52 -4.00
C GLU A 16 3.10 -6.64 -4.70
N PHE A 17 3.29 -6.38 -5.98
CA PHE A 17 2.28 -5.79 -6.85
C PHE A 17 1.40 -6.87 -7.50
N GLN A 18 2.00 -7.81 -8.24
CA GLN A 18 1.29 -8.73 -9.11
C GLN A 18 0.33 -9.65 -8.35
N VAL A 19 0.79 -10.23 -7.23
CA VAL A 19 -0.03 -11.19 -6.48
C VAL A 19 -1.29 -10.53 -5.89
N PRO A 20 -1.20 -9.40 -5.15
CA PRO A 20 -2.41 -8.73 -4.67
C PRO A 20 -3.30 -8.20 -5.80
N TYR A 21 -2.70 -7.70 -6.88
CA TYR A 21 -3.43 -7.20 -8.04
C TYR A 21 -4.30 -8.28 -8.67
N ASP A 22 -3.73 -9.45 -8.93
CA ASP A 22 -4.47 -10.58 -9.49
C ASP A 22 -5.53 -11.10 -8.51
N ARG A 23 -5.20 -11.23 -7.22
CA ARG A 23 -6.14 -11.69 -6.19
C ARG A 23 -7.36 -10.79 -6.05
N VAL A 24 -7.19 -9.47 -6.14
CA VAL A 24 -8.30 -8.50 -6.12
C VAL A 24 -9.21 -8.69 -7.34
N ARG A 25 -8.63 -8.85 -8.51
CA ARG A 25 -9.37 -9.05 -9.76
C ARG A 25 -10.09 -10.40 -9.82
N ASP A 26 -9.41 -11.47 -9.40
CA ASP A 26 -9.98 -12.82 -9.34
C ASP A 26 -11.15 -12.91 -8.37
N ALA A 27 -11.16 -12.06 -7.34
CA ALA A 27 -12.27 -11.93 -6.40
C ALA A 27 -13.43 -11.07 -6.94
N GLY A 28 -13.34 -10.58 -8.19
CA GLY A 28 -14.40 -9.81 -8.85
C GLY A 28 -14.40 -8.31 -8.52
N HIS A 29 -13.28 -7.79 -8.02
CA HIS A 29 -13.11 -6.36 -7.76
C HIS A 29 -12.32 -5.66 -8.86
N GLU A 30 -12.39 -4.34 -8.93
CA GLU A 30 -11.60 -3.52 -9.84
C GLU A 30 -10.27 -3.14 -9.16
N ALA A 31 -9.16 -3.36 -9.87
CA ALA A 31 -7.83 -2.93 -9.45
C ALA A 31 -7.34 -1.84 -10.42
N VAL A 32 -6.92 -0.69 -9.89
CA VAL A 32 -6.48 0.47 -10.67
C VAL A 32 -5.04 0.82 -10.32
N ILE A 33 -4.18 0.89 -11.32
CA ILE A 33 -2.77 1.23 -11.15
C ILE A 33 -2.62 2.76 -11.17
N VAL A 34 -2.24 3.34 -10.04
CA VAL A 34 -2.03 4.77 -9.88
C VAL A 34 -0.53 5.05 -9.70
N GLY A 35 0.01 5.90 -10.52
CA GLY A 35 1.40 6.29 -10.48
C GLY A 35 1.58 7.81 -10.55
N LEU A 36 2.84 8.25 -10.74
CA LEU A 36 3.14 9.68 -10.82
C LEU A 36 2.60 10.32 -12.09
N GLU A 37 2.61 9.59 -13.21
CA GLU A 37 2.16 10.07 -14.52
C GLU A 37 1.33 9.03 -15.25
N THR A 38 0.20 9.45 -15.81
CA THR A 38 -0.66 8.60 -16.65
C THR A 38 0.10 8.09 -17.87
N ALA A 39 -0.15 6.83 -18.25
CA ALA A 39 0.44 6.13 -19.39
C ALA A 39 1.96 5.92 -19.32
N LYS A 40 2.61 6.33 -18.24
CA LYS A 40 4.03 6.03 -18.02
C LYS A 40 4.21 4.51 -17.87
N LYS A 41 5.24 3.99 -18.51
CA LYS A 41 5.68 2.60 -18.31
C LYS A 41 6.74 2.60 -17.21
N VAL A 42 6.52 1.75 -16.21
CA VAL A 42 7.44 1.54 -15.10
C VAL A 42 7.82 0.07 -15.03
N THR A 43 8.97 -0.21 -14.44
CA THR A 43 9.50 -1.57 -14.37
C THR A 43 9.76 -1.95 -12.93
N GLY A 44 9.32 -3.13 -12.53
CA GLY A 44 9.61 -3.69 -11.21
C GLY A 44 11.09 -4.07 -11.07
N LYS A 45 11.53 -4.31 -9.84
CA LYS A 45 12.92 -4.73 -9.52
C LYS A 45 13.36 -5.98 -10.28
N GLN A 46 12.43 -6.90 -10.54
CA GLN A 46 12.69 -8.16 -11.24
C GLN A 46 12.38 -8.08 -12.74
N GLY A 47 12.03 -6.89 -13.24
CA GLY A 47 11.85 -6.62 -14.64
C GLY A 47 10.40 -6.64 -15.15
N ALA A 48 9.40 -6.83 -14.30
CA ALA A 48 8.00 -6.82 -14.72
C ALA A 48 7.57 -5.42 -15.21
N PRO A 49 7.11 -5.30 -16.48
CA PRO A 49 6.62 -4.02 -16.99
C PRO A 49 5.19 -3.75 -16.52
N VAL A 50 4.91 -2.52 -16.14
CA VAL A 50 3.56 -2.06 -15.76
C VAL A 50 3.31 -0.71 -16.42
N THR A 51 2.09 -0.50 -16.93
CA THR A 51 1.66 0.80 -17.43
C THR A 51 0.76 1.47 -16.40
N ILE A 52 1.10 2.70 -16.00
CA ILE A 52 0.29 3.51 -15.09
C ILE A 52 -1.03 3.86 -15.78
N GLU A 53 -2.15 3.48 -15.18
CA GLU A 53 -3.49 3.74 -15.72
C GLU A 53 -3.97 5.16 -15.41
N ARG A 54 -3.70 5.64 -14.19
CA ARG A 54 -4.10 6.97 -13.72
C ARG A 54 -2.93 7.66 -13.04
N GLY A 55 -2.68 8.90 -13.38
CA GLY A 55 -1.76 9.77 -12.64
C GLY A 55 -2.37 10.21 -11.32
N ILE A 56 -1.52 10.42 -10.31
CA ILE A 56 -1.96 10.85 -8.98
C ILE A 56 -2.71 12.18 -8.99
N ASP A 57 -2.41 13.05 -9.93
CA ASP A 57 -3.09 14.34 -10.13
C ASP A 57 -4.55 14.21 -10.64
N GLN A 58 -4.94 13.01 -11.08
CA GLN A 58 -6.24 12.73 -11.68
C GLN A 58 -7.18 11.95 -10.76
N VAL A 59 -6.75 11.60 -9.55
CA VAL A 59 -7.53 10.74 -8.65
C VAL A 59 -7.61 11.31 -7.24
N GLY A 60 -8.65 10.89 -6.53
CA GLY A 60 -8.85 11.21 -5.12
C GLY A 60 -9.36 10.03 -4.31
N ALA A 61 -9.26 10.11 -2.99
CA ALA A 61 -9.66 9.03 -2.08
C ALA A 61 -11.13 8.64 -2.21
N GLY A 62 -11.98 9.55 -2.68
CA GLY A 62 -13.41 9.26 -2.91
C GLY A 62 -13.69 8.22 -3.98
N GLU A 63 -12.73 7.99 -4.89
CA GLU A 63 -12.88 7.05 -6.02
C GLU A 63 -12.59 5.59 -5.65
N PHE A 64 -11.98 5.32 -4.51
CA PHE A 64 -11.50 4.00 -4.14
C PHE A 64 -12.08 3.52 -2.81
N ASP A 65 -12.16 2.20 -2.66
CA ASP A 65 -12.63 1.53 -1.45
C ASP A 65 -11.48 0.99 -0.60
N ALA A 66 -10.31 0.79 -1.19
CA ALA A 66 -9.08 0.38 -0.51
C ALA A 66 -7.83 0.87 -1.25
N LEU A 67 -6.70 0.92 -0.53
CA LEU A 67 -5.39 1.29 -1.05
C LEU A 67 -4.39 0.18 -0.79
N VAL A 68 -3.61 -0.19 -1.81
CA VAL A 68 -2.49 -1.15 -1.72
C VAL A 68 -1.20 -0.47 -2.13
N ILE A 69 -0.17 -0.66 -1.32
CA ILE A 69 1.16 -0.09 -1.54
C ILE A 69 2.18 -1.22 -1.59
N PRO A 70 2.63 -1.63 -2.78
CA PRO A 70 3.75 -2.56 -2.92
C PRO A 70 5.06 -1.95 -2.43
N GLY A 71 5.99 -2.82 -2.02
CA GLY A 71 7.33 -2.41 -1.61
C GLY A 71 8.33 -2.33 -2.76
N GLY A 72 9.54 -2.79 -2.50
CA GLY A 72 10.69 -2.55 -3.35
C GLY A 72 11.28 -1.17 -3.08
N TYR A 73 11.80 -0.51 -4.12
CA TYR A 73 12.31 0.87 -4.02
C TYR A 73 11.24 1.93 -4.37
N SER A 74 10.10 1.51 -4.92
CA SER A 74 8.99 2.39 -5.29
C SER A 74 8.53 3.29 -4.12
N PRO A 75 8.37 2.80 -2.88
CA PRO A 75 7.97 3.65 -1.76
C PRO A 75 8.89 4.85 -1.50
N ASP A 76 10.19 4.69 -1.71
CA ASP A 76 11.15 5.80 -1.58
C ASP A 76 10.87 6.91 -2.60
N LYS A 77 10.46 6.54 -3.80
CA LYS A 77 10.10 7.51 -4.87
C LYS A 77 8.76 8.18 -4.61
N ILE A 78 7.72 7.39 -4.38
CA ILE A 78 6.36 7.93 -4.26
C ILE A 78 6.13 8.72 -2.96
N ARG A 79 6.91 8.47 -1.91
CA ARG A 79 6.86 9.27 -0.67
C ARG A 79 7.25 10.73 -0.86
N THR A 80 7.99 11.05 -1.91
CA THR A 80 8.38 12.42 -2.26
C THR A 80 7.26 13.18 -2.99
N SER A 81 6.21 12.49 -3.43
CA SER A 81 5.06 13.10 -4.09
C SER A 81 4.00 13.53 -3.06
N PRO A 82 3.72 14.84 -2.92
CA PRO A 82 2.67 15.32 -2.02
C PRO A 82 1.31 14.70 -2.31
N GLY A 83 0.99 14.44 -3.58
CA GLY A 83 -0.27 13.82 -3.99
C GLY A 83 -0.40 12.37 -3.52
N MET A 84 0.67 11.57 -3.63
CA MET A 84 0.69 10.19 -3.13
C MET A 84 0.55 10.12 -1.61
N VAL A 85 1.23 11.01 -0.90
CA VAL A 85 1.14 11.13 0.56
C VAL A 85 -0.27 11.55 0.97
N ALA A 86 -0.85 12.53 0.29
CA ALA A 86 -2.20 13.00 0.56
C ALA A 86 -3.23 11.88 0.31
N LEU A 87 -3.14 11.16 -0.81
CA LEU A 87 -4.06 10.03 -1.09
C LEU A 87 -4.00 8.98 0.04
N THR A 88 -2.80 8.61 0.48
CA THR A 88 -2.61 7.63 1.55
C THR A 88 -3.25 8.10 2.87
N ARG A 89 -3.04 9.36 3.23
CA ARG A 89 -3.64 9.97 4.42
C ARG A 89 -5.15 10.06 4.32
N ASP A 90 -5.66 10.52 3.19
CA ASP A 90 -7.10 10.73 2.98
C ASP A 90 -7.87 9.40 2.97
N MET A 91 -7.30 8.33 2.39
CA MET A 91 -7.87 6.98 2.46
C MET A 91 -8.01 6.52 3.91
N HIS A 92 -6.95 6.70 4.71
CA HIS A 92 -6.99 6.34 6.13
C HIS A 92 -8.01 7.20 6.92
N GLN A 93 -8.06 8.51 6.68
CA GLN A 93 -9.02 9.41 7.33
C GLN A 93 -10.47 9.08 6.96
N ALA A 94 -10.69 8.58 5.73
CA ALA A 94 -11.98 8.11 5.26
C ALA A 94 -12.34 6.70 5.79
N LEU A 95 -11.52 6.14 6.71
CA LEU A 95 -11.67 4.81 7.32
C LEU A 95 -11.61 3.67 6.30
N LYS A 96 -11.00 3.91 5.15
CA LYS A 96 -10.81 2.89 4.12
C LYS A 96 -9.54 2.08 4.39
N PRO A 97 -9.53 0.78 4.06
CA PRO A 97 -8.35 -0.06 4.26
C PRO A 97 -7.13 0.47 3.52
N VAL A 98 -6.00 0.55 4.23
CA VAL A 98 -4.69 0.86 3.67
C VAL A 98 -3.78 -0.33 3.94
N ALA A 99 -3.34 -1.00 2.88
CA ALA A 99 -2.51 -2.19 2.96
C ALA A 99 -1.11 -1.90 2.40
N ALA A 100 -0.08 -2.11 3.21
CA ALA A 100 1.31 -1.81 2.86
C ALA A 100 2.22 -2.98 3.22
N ILE A 101 3.10 -3.37 2.31
CA ILE A 101 4.01 -4.49 2.49
C ILE A 101 5.46 -4.05 2.31
N CYS A 102 6.39 -4.68 3.06
CA CYS A 102 7.83 -4.53 2.92
C CYS A 102 8.26 -3.08 3.21
N HIS A 103 8.93 -2.41 2.27
CA HIS A 103 9.36 -1.02 2.40
C HIS A 103 8.21 0.00 2.24
N ALA A 104 7.01 -0.45 1.90
CA ALA A 104 5.84 0.43 1.79
C ALA A 104 5.46 1.11 3.12
N GLY A 105 5.96 0.59 4.25
CA GLY A 105 5.84 1.25 5.55
C GLY A 105 6.36 2.70 5.57
N TRP A 106 7.31 3.05 4.71
CA TRP A 106 7.76 4.43 4.55
C TRP A 106 6.64 5.39 4.12
N MET A 107 5.69 4.91 3.29
CA MET A 107 4.53 5.73 2.91
C MET A 107 3.61 5.99 4.10
N LEU A 108 3.44 5.00 4.97
CA LEU A 108 2.65 5.13 6.17
C LEU A 108 3.27 6.13 7.16
N ALA A 109 4.60 6.10 7.29
CA ALA A 109 5.35 7.04 8.10
C ALA A 109 5.24 8.47 7.54
N GLU A 110 5.40 8.64 6.22
CA GLU A 110 5.30 9.94 5.54
C GLU A 110 3.90 10.54 5.64
N ALA A 111 2.87 9.71 5.54
CA ALA A 111 1.47 10.12 5.71
C ALA A 111 1.09 10.40 7.18
N ASP A 112 1.97 10.08 8.13
CA ASP A 112 1.77 10.24 9.59
C ASP A 112 0.48 9.55 10.10
N ILE A 113 0.27 8.29 9.66
CA ILE A 113 -0.94 7.52 10.02
C ILE A 113 -0.67 6.32 10.93
N ILE A 114 0.58 6.11 11.35
CA ILE A 114 0.95 4.94 12.19
C ILE A 114 1.30 5.27 13.63
N ARG A 115 1.26 6.55 14.02
CA ARG A 115 1.57 6.97 15.40
C ARG A 115 0.64 6.27 16.39
N GLY A 116 1.24 5.59 17.39
CA GLY A 116 0.50 4.85 18.41
C GLY A 116 -0.12 3.53 17.94
N LYS A 117 0.17 3.10 16.69
CA LYS A 117 -0.34 1.85 16.14
C LYS A 117 0.74 0.77 16.10
N THR A 118 0.32 -0.49 16.23
CA THR A 118 1.19 -1.65 15.99
C THR A 118 1.24 -1.94 14.50
N VAL A 119 2.44 -2.05 13.94
CA VAL A 119 2.68 -2.34 12.53
C VAL A 119 3.86 -3.29 12.35
N THR A 120 3.97 -3.87 11.18
CA THR A 120 5.17 -4.56 10.72
C THR A 120 5.64 -3.99 9.39
N SER A 121 6.80 -4.40 8.96
CA SER A 121 7.40 -4.02 7.67
C SER A 121 8.59 -4.92 7.36
N TYR A 122 9.25 -4.68 6.24
CA TYR A 122 10.60 -5.21 6.06
C TYR A 122 11.50 -4.71 7.21
N HIS A 123 12.30 -5.61 7.77
CA HIS A 123 13.03 -5.37 9.02
C HIS A 123 14.01 -4.18 8.95
N SER A 124 14.53 -3.86 7.76
CA SER A 124 15.53 -2.79 7.59
C SER A 124 14.98 -1.39 7.92
N ILE A 125 13.66 -1.20 7.85
CA ILE A 125 13.02 0.10 8.12
C ILE A 125 12.31 0.16 9.49
N LYS A 126 12.51 -0.83 10.34
CA LYS A 126 11.86 -0.88 11.66
C LYS A 126 12.12 0.35 12.52
N THR A 127 13.34 0.87 12.48
CA THR A 127 13.72 2.07 13.22
C THR A 127 12.98 3.30 12.70
N ASP A 128 12.83 3.42 11.39
CA ASP A 128 12.10 4.52 10.76
C ASP A 128 10.63 4.54 11.23
N LEU A 129 9.99 3.36 11.28
CA LEU A 129 8.60 3.26 11.72
C LEU A 129 8.45 3.52 13.21
N ARG A 130 9.39 3.07 14.05
CA ARG A 130 9.44 3.42 15.49
C ARG A 130 9.60 4.92 15.70
N ASN A 131 10.48 5.56 14.93
CA ASN A 131 10.68 7.01 15.01
C ASN A 131 9.45 7.77 14.51
N ALA A 132 8.64 7.18 13.64
CA ALA A 132 7.32 7.71 13.26
C ALA A 132 6.23 7.47 14.31
N GLY A 133 6.57 6.88 15.47
CA GLY A 133 5.67 6.68 16.59
C GLY A 133 4.93 5.35 16.62
N ALA A 134 5.26 4.42 15.73
CA ALA A 134 4.64 3.09 15.71
C ALA A 134 5.28 2.12 16.70
N ASP A 135 4.51 1.14 17.15
CA ASP A 135 5.00 -0.06 17.80
C ASP A 135 5.26 -1.14 16.74
N TRP A 136 6.53 -1.34 16.41
CA TRP A 136 6.94 -2.27 15.37
C TRP A 136 7.11 -3.69 15.93
N VAL A 137 6.49 -4.67 15.28
CA VAL A 137 6.58 -6.09 15.61
C VAL A 137 7.00 -6.91 14.40
N ASP A 138 7.72 -8.00 14.62
CA ASP A 138 8.12 -8.94 13.57
C ASP A 138 7.06 -10.05 13.43
N GLN A 139 6.04 -9.79 12.62
CA GLN A 139 4.94 -10.72 12.34
C GLN A 139 4.60 -10.71 10.86
N GLU A 140 4.13 -11.84 10.33
CA GLU A 140 3.76 -11.93 8.91
C GLU A 140 2.59 -11.02 8.53
N LEU A 141 1.71 -10.72 9.47
CA LEU A 141 0.54 -9.89 9.28
C LEU A 141 0.23 -9.12 10.55
N VAL A 142 0.03 -7.82 10.41
CA VAL A 142 -0.53 -6.97 11.46
C VAL A 142 -1.70 -6.18 10.90
N GLU A 143 -2.83 -6.26 11.58
CA GLU A 143 -4.03 -5.50 11.28
C GLU A 143 -4.25 -4.49 12.42
N ALA A 144 -3.92 -3.22 12.18
CA ALA A 144 -4.11 -2.15 13.15
C ALA A 144 -5.46 -1.47 12.90
N VAL A 145 -6.42 -1.75 13.77
CA VAL A 145 -7.77 -1.18 13.69
C VAL A 145 -7.85 0.04 14.59
N SER A 146 -8.29 1.19 14.05
CA SER A 146 -8.55 2.39 14.83
C SER A 146 -9.90 2.30 15.55
N ASP A 147 -10.08 3.09 16.61
CA ASP A 147 -11.35 3.15 17.36
C ASP A 147 -12.54 3.53 16.45
N ALA A 148 -12.28 4.30 15.39
CA ALA A 148 -13.28 4.68 14.39
C ALA A 148 -13.56 3.59 13.34
N GLY A 149 -12.80 2.47 13.34
CA GLY A 149 -13.00 1.35 12.43
C GLY A 149 -12.12 1.34 11.17
N GLY A 150 -11.26 2.34 10.98
CA GLY A 150 -10.27 2.31 9.90
C GLY A 150 -9.19 1.27 10.16
N ILE A 151 -8.71 0.60 9.11
CA ILE A 151 -7.74 -0.48 9.24
C ILE A 151 -6.48 -0.21 8.41
N ILE A 152 -5.31 -0.46 9.02
CA ILE A 152 -4.01 -0.53 8.33
C ILE A 152 -3.55 -1.99 8.38
N ILE A 153 -3.27 -2.56 7.22
CA ILE A 153 -2.79 -3.92 7.03
C ILE A 153 -1.31 -3.84 6.66
N THR A 154 -0.45 -4.50 7.41
CA THR A 154 0.99 -4.52 7.10
C THR A 154 1.55 -5.94 7.11
N SER A 155 2.54 -6.17 6.24
CA SER A 155 3.33 -7.41 6.12
C SER A 155 4.79 -7.08 5.78
N ARG A 156 5.68 -8.09 5.86
CA ARG A 156 7.14 -7.87 5.89
C ARG A 156 7.83 -8.01 4.53
N HIS A 157 7.44 -9.01 3.74
CA HIS A 157 8.15 -9.42 2.52
C HIS A 157 7.27 -10.35 1.67
N PRO A 158 7.70 -10.75 0.45
CA PRO A 158 6.87 -11.59 -0.44
C PRO A 158 6.38 -12.92 0.17
N GLY A 159 7.13 -13.49 1.12
CA GLY A 159 6.69 -14.71 1.82
C GLY A 159 5.40 -14.55 2.62
N ASP A 160 5.01 -13.33 2.96
CA ASP A 160 3.80 -13.00 3.72
C ASP A 160 2.57 -12.73 2.82
N LEU A 161 2.73 -12.74 1.50
CA LEU A 161 1.67 -12.37 0.55
C LEU A 161 0.35 -13.14 0.72
N PRO A 162 0.34 -14.45 1.03
CA PRO A 162 -0.93 -15.14 1.27
C PRO A 162 -1.75 -14.50 2.40
N ALA A 163 -1.14 -14.30 3.56
CA ALA A 163 -1.81 -13.68 4.71
C ALA A 163 -2.21 -12.21 4.43
N PHE A 164 -1.34 -11.46 3.77
CA PHE A 164 -1.58 -10.08 3.36
C PHE A 164 -2.79 -9.96 2.43
N CYS A 165 -2.85 -10.79 1.39
CA CYS A 165 -3.96 -10.78 0.44
C CYS A 165 -5.28 -11.22 1.09
N ASP A 166 -5.25 -12.25 1.93
CA ASP A 166 -6.45 -12.71 2.64
C ASP A 166 -7.01 -11.62 3.57
N ALA A 167 -6.14 -10.90 4.27
CA ALA A 167 -6.55 -9.76 5.10
C ALA A 167 -7.17 -8.64 4.27
N LEU A 168 -6.55 -8.28 3.14
CA LEU A 168 -7.09 -7.28 2.22
C LEU A 168 -8.47 -7.68 1.71
N LEU A 169 -8.63 -8.90 1.18
CA LEU A 169 -9.88 -9.36 0.59
C LEU A 169 -11.04 -9.41 1.60
N ARG A 170 -10.74 -9.70 2.88
CA ARG A 170 -11.78 -9.62 3.95
C ARG A 170 -12.38 -8.22 4.11
N GLN A 171 -11.66 -7.17 3.72
CA GLN A 171 -12.12 -5.79 3.82
C GLN A 171 -12.92 -5.33 2.59
N LEU A 172 -12.83 -6.05 1.47
CA LEU A 172 -13.53 -5.70 0.23
C LEU A 172 -14.94 -6.32 0.21
N LYS A 173 -15.95 -5.52 -0.13
CA LYS A 173 -17.36 -5.93 -0.20
C LYS A 173 -17.93 -5.78 -1.61
#